data_9ff521da50a93012530bd81f94d24397
#
_entry.id   9ff521da50a93012530bd81f94d24397
#
_cell.length_a   1.000
_cell.length_b   1.000
_cell.length_c   1.000
_cell.angle_alpha   90.00
_cell.angle_beta   90.00
_cell.angle_gamma   90.00
#
_symmetry.space_group_name_H-M   'P 1'
#
loop_
_entity.id
_entity.type
_entity.pdbx_description
1 polymer ?
#
loop_
_entity_poly.entity_id
_entity_poly.type
_entity_poly.pdbx_seq_one_letter_code
_entity_poly.pdbx_strand_id
1 'polypeptide(L)'
;MQAFAPEKLLGPLNPVERHNAPPVLYVAGDLDVRSGGPFLWVPRRISEALVAAGLGASVVPCVERVTAVAKSASAAPGQRPTIATHIESMQVLIQAPAARITVIDDVVTRGATLFAAASLLASTFPLADVRAFALIRTRGLQADIEQVVDPTVGTITRNRWGDANRDP
;
A
#
# COMPACT_ATOMS: atom_id res chain seq x y z
N MET A 1 6.02 -23.14 20.53
CA MET A 1 5.66 -21.99 19.69
C MET A 1 5.54 -20.80 20.63
N GLN A 2 6.59 -19.96 20.72
CA GLN A 2 6.62 -18.82 21.61
C GLN A 2 5.83 -17.67 20.98
N ALA A 3 4.83 -17.16 21.67
CA ALA A 3 4.07 -16.01 21.25
C ALA A 3 5.02 -14.78 21.19
N PHE A 4 5.09 -14.17 20.04
CA PHE A 4 5.83 -12.93 19.80
C PHE A 4 5.12 -11.81 20.55
N ALA A 5 5.74 -11.24 21.57
CA ALA A 5 5.21 -10.10 22.31
C ALA A 5 5.62 -8.82 21.59
N PRO A 6 4.72 -8.12 20.88
CA PRO A 6 5.05 -6.93 20.10
C PRO A 6 5.51 -5.74 20.94
N GLU A 7 5.25 -5.76 22.25
CA GLU A 7 5.57 -4.68 23.20
C GLU A 7 7.06 -4.45 23.42
N LYS A 8 7.92 -5.38 23.05
CA LYS A 8 9.38 -5.28 23.24
C LYS A 8 10.13 -4.59 22.11
N LEU A 9 9.49 -4.29 20.98
CA LEU A 9 10.18 -3.77 19.78
C LEU A 9 10.22 -2.26 19.65
N LEU A 10 9.34 -1.52 20.33
CA LEU A 10 9.33 -0.06 20.25
C LEU A 10 8.95 0.49 21.62
N GLY A 11 9.96 0.79 22.45
CA GLY A 11 9.76 1.74 23.54
C GLY A 11 9.17 3.06 22.98
N PRO A 12 8.58 3.92 23.83
CA PRO A 12 8.00 5.19 23.37
C PRO A 12 9.12 6.06 22.78
N LEU A 13 9.26 6.00 21.44
CA LEU A 13 10.15 6.89 20.70
C LEU A 13 9.65 8.33 20.90
N ASN A 14 10.58 9.25 21.14
CA ASN A 14 10.22 10.67 21.17
C ASN A 14 9.77 11.11 19.75
N PRO A 15 9.02 12.23 19.60
CA PRO A 15 8.52 12.67 18.31
C PRO A 15 9.60 12.84 17.22
N VAL A 16 10.80 13.25 17.59
CA VAL A 16 11.93 13.44 16.65
C VAL A 16 12.48 12.11 16.18
N GLU A 17 12.61 11.13 17.10
CA GLU A 17 13.05 9.77 16.76
C GLU A 17 12.05 9.03 15.87
N ARG A 18 10.74 9.26 16.08
CA ARG A 18 9.68 8.73 15.20
C ARG A 18 9.82 9.21 13.75
N HIS A 19 10.24 10.46 13.54
CA HIS A 19 10.40 11.03 12.21
C HIS A 19 11.61 10.49 11.45
N ASN A 20 12.67 10.11 12.16
CA ASN A 20 13.92 9.63 11.59
C ASN A 20 14.01 8.10 11.49
N ALA A 21 13.10 7.36 12.13
CA ALA A 21 13.08 5.91 12.02
C ALA A 21 12.70 5.49 10.60
N PRO A 22 13.38 4.48 9.99
CA PRO A 22 12.98 3.97 8.70
C PRO A 22 11.54 3.43 8.75
N PRO A 23 10.76 3.60 7.67
CA PRO A 23 9.37 3.16 7.65
C PRO A 23 9.28 1.63 7.71
N VAL A 24 8.24 1.14 8.37
CA VAL A 24 7.81 -0.25 8.21
C VAL A 24 7.04 -0.36 6.91
N LEU A 25 7.40 -1.32 6.06
CA LEU A 25 6.77 -1.52 4.77
C LEU A 25 5.61 -2.49 4.91
N TYR A 26 4.41 -1.98 4.70
CA TYR A 26 3.19 -2.77 4.71
C TYR A 26 2.82 -3.16 3.28
N VAL A 27 2.63 -4.44 3.08
CA VAL A 27 2.26 -4.98 1.77
C VAL A 27 0.78 -5.34 1.83
N ALA A 28 -0.01 -4.80 0.92
CA ALA A 28 -1.35 -5.30 0.68
C ALA A 28 -1.24 -6.75 0.23
N GLY A 29 -1.93 -7.67 0.91
CA GLY A 29 -1.91 -9.08 0.60
C GLY A 29 -2.30 -9.34 -0.84
N ASP A 30 -1.74 -10.40 -1.42
CA ASP A 30 -2.08 -10.80 -2.78
C ASP A 30 -3.59 -10.99 -2.89
N LEU A 31 -4.15 -10.28 -3.86
CA LEU A 31 -5.59 -10.16 -4.04
C LEU A 31 -6.19 -11.37 -4.77
N ASP A 32 -5.38 -12.37 -5.06
CA ASP A 32 -5.78 -13.59 -5.78
C ASP A 32 -5.79 -14.81 -4.83
N VAL A 33 -6.72 -14.82 -3.89
CA VAL A 33 -6.96 -15.89 -2.88
C VAL A 33 -7.24 -17.28 -3.51
N ARG A 34 -7.29 -17.41 -4.83
CA ARG A 34 -7.91 -18.56 -5.50
C ARG A 34 -6.99 -19.59 -6.10
N SER A 35 -5.69 -19.45 -6.03
CA SER A 35 -4.83 -20.41 -6.69
C SER A 35 -3.68 -20.83 -5.78
N GLY A 36 -3.76 -22.03 -5.22
CA GLY A 36 -2.77 -22.67 -4.35
C GLY A 36 -1.42 -23.00 -5.00
N GLY A 37 -0.90 -22.08 -5.84
CA GLY A 37 0.42 -22.20 -6.46
C GLY A 37 1.42 -21.19 -5.89
N PRO A 38 2.72 -21.33 -6.17
CA PRO A 38 3.74 -20.37 -5.75
C PRO A 38 3.63 -19.09 -6.60
N PHE A 39 2.70 -18.20 -6.21
CA PHE A 39 2.54 -16.92 -6.92
C PHE A 39 3.67 -15.97 -6.58
N LEU A 40 4.14 -15.27 -7.60
CA LEU A 40 5.03 -14.13 -7.44
C LEU A 40 4.25 -12.95 -6.86
N TRP A 41 4.34 -12.74 -5.56
CA TRP A 41 3.79 -11.57 -4.91
C TRP A 41 4.71 -10.37 -5.11
N VAL A 42 4.49 -9.64 -6.21
CA VAL A 42 5.37 -8.57 -6.67
C VAL A 42 5.54 -7.45 -5.63
N PRO A 43 4.49 -6.89 -4.99
CA PRO A 43 4.67 -5.86 -3.96
C PRO A 43 5.54 -6.32 -2.79
N ARG A 44 5.45 -7.60 -2.38
CA ARG A 44 6.31 -8.17 -1.33
C ARG A 44 7.78 -8.20 -1.77
N ARG A 45 8.06 -8.63 -2.99
CA ARG A 45 9.44 -8.67 -3.52
C ARG A 45 10.05 -7.27 -3.61
N ILE A 46 9.25 -6.28 -4.03
CA ILE A 46 9.65 -4.87 -4.01
C ILE A 46 9.99 -4.45 -2.58
N SER A 47 9.12 -4.75 -1.61
CA SER A 47 9.32 -4.40 -0.21
C SER A 47 10.59 -5.06 0.38
N GLU A 48 10.82 -6.34 0.10
CA GLU A 48 12.02 -7.06 0.53
C GLU A 48 13.30 -6.41 -0.05
N ALA A 49 13.26 -5.99 -1.32
CA ALA A 49 14.37 -5.28 -1.96
C ALA A 49 14.61 -3.89 -1.34
N LEU A 50 13.55 -3.14 -1.03
CA LEU A 50 13.65 -1.84 -0.35
C LEU A 50 14.25 -1.98 1.05
N VAL A 51 13.86 -3.00 1.82
CA VAL A 51 14.44 -3.27 3.13
C VAL A 51 15.91 -3.67 3.00
N ALA A 52 16.26 -4.53 2.04
CA ALA A 52 17.65 -4.90 1.78
C ALA A 52 18.53 -3.69 1.38
N ALA A 53 17.94 -2.69 0.74
CA ALA A 53 18.60 -1.42 0.41
C ALA A 53 18.61 -0.40 1.57
N GLY A 54 18.12 -0.74 2.76
CA GLY A 54 18.09 0.15 3.93
C GLY A 54 16.98 1.23 3.88
N LEU A 55 16.04 1.13 2.95
CA LEU A 55 14.94 2.09 2.77
C LEU A 55 13.70 1.76 3.60
N GLY A 56 13.71 0.66 4.32
CA GLY A 56 12.67 0.23 5.24
C GLY A 56 13.22 -0.61 6.37
N ALA A 57 12.53 -0.65 7.50
CA ALA A 57 12.93 -1.42 8.68
C ALA A 57 12.54 -2.90 8.56
N SER A 58 11.35 -3.18 8.06
CA SER A 58 10.80 -4.55 7.92
C SER A 58 9.65 -4.59 6.93
N VAL A 59 9.31 -5.79 6.47
CA VAL A 59 8.14 -6.06 5.63
C VAL A 59 7.08 -6.75 6.47
N VAL A 60 5.87 -6.17 6.50
CA VAL A 60 4.73 -6.73 7.25
C VAL A 60 3.54 -6.91 6.31
N PRO A 61 3.13 -8.15 6.01
CA PRO A 61 1.89 -8.43 5.28
C PRO A 61 0.71 -8.28 6.24
N CYS A 62 0.09 -7.11 6.27
CA CYS A 62 -0.94 -6.81 7.26
C CYS A 62 -2.29 -6.38 6.68
N VAL A 63 -2.37 -6.07 5.40
CA VAL A 63 -3.64 -5.79 4.72
C VAL A 63 -3.96 -6.95 3.80
N GLU A 64 -5.04 -7.64 4.10
CA GLU A 64 -5.53 -8.78 3.32
C GLU A 64 -6.83 -8.43 2.62
N ARG A 65 -7.01 -8.95 1.41
CA ARG A 65 -8.30 -8.89 0.73
C ARG A 65 -9.12 -10.12 1.07
N VAL A 66 -10.27 -9.90 1.71
CA VAL A 66 -11.20 -10.96 2.14
C VAL A 66 -12.29 -11.24 1.11
N THR A 67 -12.57 -10.31 0.22
CA THR A 67 -13.54 -10.46 -0.87
C THR A 67 -12.93 -10.08 -2.19
N ALA A 68 -13.11 -10.93 -3.21
CA ALA A 68 -12.61 -10.66 -4.56
C ALA A 68 -13.23 -9.39 -5.15
N VAL A 69 -12.41 -8.55 -5.74
CA VAL A 69 -12.82 -7.32 -6.43
C VAL A 69 -12.32 -7.36 -7.86
N ALA A 70 -13.11 -6.83 -8.80
CA ALA A 70 -12.70 -6.76 -10.20
C ALA A 70 -11.40 -6.00 -10.37
N LYS A 71 -10.51 -6.49 -11.25
CA LYS A 71 -9.23 -5.80 -11.53
C LYS A 71 -9.51 -4.46 -12.21
N SER A 72 -9.07 -3.36 -11.57
CA SER A 72 -9.27 -1.99 -12.08
C SER A 72 -8.65 -1.77 -13.46
N ALA A 73 -7.56 -2.47 -13.79
CA ALA A 73 -6.88 -2.35 -15.07
C ALA A 73 -7.66 -2.93 -16.25
N SER A 74 -8.51 -3.94 -16.02
CA SER A 74 -9.29 -4.64 -17.06
C SER A 74 -10.79 -4.34 -17.01
N ALA A 75 -11.26 -3.57 -16.02
CA ALA A 75 -12.67 -3.23 -15.91
C ALA A 75 -13.08 -2.17 -16.93
N ALA A 76 -14.27 -2.34 -17.53
CA ALA A 76 -14.85 -1.37 -18.44
C ALA A 76 -15.09 0.00 -17.75
N PRO A 77 -15.14 1.10 -18.50
CA PRO A 77 -15.53 2.40 -17.97
C PRO A 77 -16.84 2.30 -17.17
N GLY A 78 -16.88 2.81 -15.95
CA GLY A 78 -18.05 2.72 -15.06
C GLY A 78 -18.16 1.44 -14.22
N GLN A 79 -17.38 0.39 -14.51
CA GLN A 79 -17.35 -0.85 -13.72
C GLN A 79 -16.12 -0.97 -12.81
N ARG A 80 -15.30 0.07 -12.75
CA ARG A 80 -14.10 0.07 -11.91
C ARG A 80 -14.48 0.16 -10.44
N PRO A 81 -13.86 -0.66 -9.57
CA PRO A 81 -14.10 -0.60 -8.15
C PRO A 81 -13.80 0.79 -7.59
N THR A 82 -14.69 1.27 -6.72
CA THR A 82 -14.52 2.54 -6.00
C THR A 82 -13.59 2.35 -4.78
N ILE A 83 -13.19 3.44 -4.14
CA ILE A 83 -12.46 3.38 -2.86
C ILE A 83 -13.26 2.59 -1.82
N ALA A 84 -14.59 2.81 -1.73
CA ALA A 84 -15.46 2.10 -0.78
C ALA A 84 -15.43 0.59 -1.02
N THR A 85 -15.58 0.16 -2.28
CA THR A 85 -15.49 -1.27 -2.65
C THR A 85 -14.15 -1.89 -2.22
N HIS A 86 -13.05 -1.15 -2.38
CA HIS A 86 -11.74 -1.63 -1.94
C HIS A 86 -11.65 -1.71 -0.42
N ILE A 87 -12.13 -0.70 0.33
CA ILE A 87 -12.13 -0.70 1.80
C ILE A 87 -12.94 -1.89 2.33
N GLU A 88 -14.15 -2.10 1.82
CA GLU A 88 -15.06 -3.19 2.24
C GLU A 88 -14.49 -4.58 1.93
N SER A 89 -13.62 -4.69 0.94
CA SER A 89 -13.00 -5.94 0.54
C SER A 89 -11.70 -6.27 1.25
N MET A 90 -11.18 -5.39 2.10
CA MET A 90 -9.90 -5.53 2.78
C MET A 90 -10.06 -5.53 4.30
N GLN A 91 -9.13 -6.19 5.00
CA GLN A 91 -8.99 -6.11 6.45
C GLN A 91 -7.54 -5.95 6.87
N VAL A 92 -7.33 -5.37 8.04
CA VAL A 92 -6.00 -5.30 8.68
C VAL A 92 -5.86 -6.50 9.61
N LEU A 93 -4.85 -7.35 9.38
CA LEU A 93 -4.62 -8.58 10.13
C LEU A 93 -3.77 -8.39 11.39
N ILE A 94 -2.91 -7.37 11.42
CA ILE A 94 -1.89 -7.18 12.45
C ILE A 94 -2.06 -5.79 13.05
N GLN A 95 -2.13 -5.72 14.36
CA GLN A 95 -2.11 -4.50 15.14
C GLN A 95 -0.70 -4.28 15.71
N ALA A 96 0.25 -3.94 14.85
CA ALA A 96 1.58 -3.55 15.28
C ALA A 96 1.73 -2.03 15.16
N PRO A 97 1.92 -1.31 16.27
CA PRO A 97 2.10 0.14 16.21
C PRO A 97 3.43 0.46 15.52
N ALA A 98 3.36 1.12 14.38
CA ALA A 98 4.51 1.68 13.69
C ALA A 98 4.34 3.19 13.58
N ALA A 99 5.43 3.93 13.84
CA ALA A 99 5.41 5.39 13.73
C ALA A 99 5.31 5.86 12.28
N ARG A 100 5.88 5.09 11.35
CA ARG A 100 5.88 5.36 9.91
C ARG A 100 5.53 4.09 9.15
N ILE A 101 4.56 4.19 8.29
CA ILE A 101 4.03 3.09 7.48
C ILE A 101 4.10 3.50 6.02
N THR A 102 4.65 2.64 5.16
CA THR A 102 4.55 2.81 3.71
C THR A 102 3.83 1.62 3.10
N VAL A 103 2.70 1.87 2.47
CA VAL A 103 1.97 0.85 1.68
C VAL A 103 2.67 0.70 0.34
N ILE A 104 3.00 -0.53 -0.02
CA ILE A 104 3.72 -0.83 -1.27
C ILE A 104 2.78 -1.49 -2.27
N ASP A 105 2.83 -1.03 -3.52
CA ASP A 105 2.15 -1.63 -4.66
C ASP A 105 3.13 -1.70 -5.86
N ASP A 106 2.83 -2.49 -6.88
CA ASP A 106 3.63 -2.56 -8.10
C ASP A 106 3.23 -1.46 -9.09
N VAL A 107 1.93 -1.29 -9.34
CA VAL A 107 1.40 -0.37 -10.36
C VAL A 107 0.30 0.51 -9.80
N VAL A 108 0.49 1.80 -9.85
CA VAL A 108 -0.58 2.75 -9.55
C VAL A 108 -1.22 3.30 -10.83
N THR A 109 -2.54 3.13 -10.94
CA THR A 109 -3.37 3.78 -11.95
C THR A 109 -4.00 5.05 -11.36
N ARG A 110 -5.25 5.00 -10.90
CA ARG A 110 -5.92 6.09 -10.17
C ARG A 110 -5.56 6.12 -8.69
N GLY A 111 -5.08 4.99 -8.15
CA GLY A 111 -4.67 4.87 -6.76
C GLY A 111 -5.77 4.42 -5.79
N ALA A 112 -6.93 3.95 -6.26
CA ALA A 112 -8.04 3.54 -5.39
C ALA A 112 -7.65 2.44 -4.39
N THR A 113 -6.91 1.44 -4.83
CA THR A 113 -6.41 0.36 -3.97
C THR A 113 -5.45 0.88 -2.90
N LEU A 114 -4.45 1.69 -3.31
CA LEU A 114 -3.48 2.29 -2.38
C LEU A 114 -4.16 3.22 -1.38
N PHE A 115 -5.10 4.06 -1.85
CA PHE A 115 -5.86 4.95 -0.97
C PHE A 115 -6.70 4.18 0.04
N ALA A 116 -7.36 3.10 -0.38
CA ALA A 116 -8.16 2.25 0.50
C ALA A 116 -7.29 1.58 1.58
N ALA A 117 -6.18 0.95 1.19
CA ALA A 117 -5.26 0.31 2.12
C ALA A 117 -4.63 1.32 3.09
N ALA A 118 -4.19 2.48 2.59
CA ALA A 118 -3.65 3.55 3.43
C ALA A 118 -4.68 4.11 4.41
N SER A 119 -5.95 4.26 3.98
CA SER A 119 -7.05 4.72 4.84
C SER A 119 -7.35 3.72 5.96
N LEU A 120 -7.36 2.43 5.66
CA LEU A 120 -7.54 1.37 6.67
C LEU A 120 -6.41 1.40 7.70
N LEU A 121 -5.17 1.53 7.25
CA LEU A 121 -4.01 1.62 8.14
C LEU A 121 -4.02 2.90 8.97
N ALA A 122 -4.34 4.04 8.38
CA ALA A 122 -4.46 5.31 9.12
C ALA A 122 -5.58 5.26 10.17
N SER A 123 -6.69 4.58 9.89
CA SER A 123 -7.76 4.37 10.86
C SER A 123 -7.36 3.41 11.98
N THR A 124 -6.57 2.38 11.67
CA THR A 124 -6.07 1.40 12.65
C THR A 124 -4.94 1.98 13.51
N PHE A 125 -4.09 2.82 12.91
CA PHE A 125 -2.92 3.43 13.54
C PHE A 125 -2.96 4.96 13.45
N PRO A 126 -3.83 5.63 14.20
CA PRO A 126 -4.10 7.08 14.02
C PRO A 126 -2.90 7.99 14.34
N LEU A 127 -1.85 7.47 14.99
CA LEU A 127 -0.63 8.22 15.27
C LEU A 127 0.49 7.93 14.27
N ALA A 128 0.25 7.07 13.28
CA ALA A 128 1.26 6.73 12.27
C ALA A 128 1.25 7.72 11.10
N ASP A 129 2.44 8.04 10.58
CA ASP A 129 2.60 8.69 9.27
C ASP A 129 2.45 7.62 8.18
N VAL A 130 1.29 7.59 7.53
CA VAL A 130 0.97 6.59 6.49
C VAL A 130 1.19 7.19 5.12
N ARG A 131 2.05 6.54 4.34
CA ARG A 131 2.36 6.90 2.96
C ARG A 131 2.14 5.71 2.02
N ALA A 132 2.20 5.97 0.72
CA ALA A 132 2.12 4.94 -0.30
C ALA A 132 3.30 5.06 -1.28
N PHE A 133 3.73 3.93 -1.81
CA PHE A 133 4.72 3.83 -2.86
C PHE A 133 4.24 2.85 -3.93
N ALA A 134 4.40 3.21 -5.20
CA ALA A 134 4.23 2.30 -6.32
C ALA A 134 5.44 2.39 -7.25
N LEU A 135 5.92 1.23 -7.71
CA LEU A 135 7.08 1.17 -8.59
C LEU A 135 6.78 1.76 -9.96
N ILE A 136 5.58 1.52 -10.47
CA ILE A 136 5.15 1.95 -11.80
C ILE A 136 3.93 2.86 -11.67
N ARG A 137 3.97 3.98 -12.38
CA ARG A 137 2.85 4.92 -12.53
C ARG A 137 2.34 4.92 -13.96
N THR A 138 1.05 4.64 -14.17
CA THR A 138 0.44 4.80 -15.49
C THR A 138 0.19 6.28 -15.79
N ARG A 139 0.46 6.72 -17.00
CA ARG A 139 0.28 8.12 -17.45
C ARG A 139 -0.88 8.32 -18.44
N GLY A 140 -1.68 7.31 -18.68
CA GLY A 140 -2.68 7.32 -19.73
C GLY A 140 -2.07 7.12 -21.13
N LEU A 141 -2.86 7.34 -22.17
CA LEU A 141 -2.38 7.23 -23.55
C LEU A 141 -1.56 8.49 -23.88
N GLN A 142 -0.25 8.34 -23.93
CA GLN A 142 0.68 9.31 -24.48
C GLN A 142 1.32 8.69 -25.73
N ALA A 143 1.25 9.38 -26.86
CA ALA A 143 1.72 8.86 -28.12
C ALA A 143 3.24 8.63 -28.17
N ASP A 144 4.00 9.46 -27.46
CA ASP A 144 5.44 9.51 -27.62
C ASP A 144 6.13 9.44 -26.24
N ILE A 145 6.21 8.22 -25.66
CA ILE A 145 7.05 7.98 -24.48
C ILE A 145 8.43 7.52 -24.97
N GLU A 146 9.36 8.45 -25.03
CA GLU A 146 10.73 8.16 -25.48
C GLU A 146 11.67 7.73 -24.34
N GLN A 147 11.30 7.99 -23.09
CA GLN A 147 12.14 7.67 -21.91
C GLN A 147 11.35 7.38 -20.65
N VAL A 148 11.98 6.71 -19.71
CA VAL A 148 11.43 6.51 -18.35
C VAL A 148 11.36 7.88 -17.66
N VAL A 149 10.17 8.17 -17.11
CA VAL A 149 9.94 9.44 -16.40
C VAL A 149 10.52 9.36 -14.98
N ASP A 150 11.08 10.47 -14.53
CA ASP A 150 11.64 10.60 -13.19
C ASP A 150 10.63 10.25 -12.09
N PRO A 151 11.09 9.73 -10.94
CA PRO A 151 10.27 9.52 -9.77
C PRO A 151 9.59 10.83 -9.34
N THR A 152 8.32 10.76 -8.99
CA THR A 152 7.56 11.94 -8.54
C THR A 152 6.85 11.65 -7.23
N VAL A 153 6.75 12.68 -6.40
CA VAL A 153 5.88 12.69 -5.24
C VAL A 153 4.55 13.31 -5.66
N GLY A 154 3.47 12.59 -5.44
CA GLY A 154 2.13 13.04 -5.79
C GLY A 154 1.14 12.80 -4.65
N THR A 155 -0.11 13.12 -4.88
CA THR A 155 -1.19 12.97 -3.92
C THR A 155 -2.33 12.15 -4.51
N ILE A 156 -2.88 11.25 -3.70
CA ILE A 156 -4.11 10.53 -4.05
C ILE A 156 -5.22 11.07 -3.15
N THR A 157 -6.28 11.59 -3.76
CA THR A 157 -7.43 12.16 -3.06
C THR A 157 -8.71 11.41 -3.42
N ARG A 158 -9.70 11.48 -2.55
CA ARG A 158 -11.06 11.03 -2.85
C ARG A 158 -11.85 12.19 -3.44
N ASN A 159 -12.42 12.00 -4.62
CA ASN A 159 -13.31 12.99 -5.23
C ASN A 159 -14.74 12.92 -4.65
N ARG A 160 -15.60 13.84 -5.05
CA ARG A 160 -17.00 13.94 -4.59
C ARG A 160 -17.87 12.73 -4.95
N TRP A 161 -17.45 11.92 -5.91
CA TRP A 161 -18.18 10.71 -6.32
C TRP A 161 -17.65 9.44 -5.65
N GLY A 162 -16.68 9.58 -4.76
CA GLY A 162 -16.09 8.44 -4.04
C GLY A 162 -14.94 7.72 -4.78
N ASP A 163 -14.54 8.24 -5.95
CA ASP A 163 -13.42 7.70 -6.71
C ASP A 163 -12.10 8.31 -6.28
N ALA A 164 -11.00 7.57 -6.55
CA ALA A 164 -9.66 8.10 -6.38
C ALA A 164 -9.30 9.02 -7.55
N ASN A 165 -8.73 10.16 -7.21
CA ASN A 165 -8.03 11.05 -8.13
C ASN A 165 -6.58 11.15 -7.69
N ARG A 166 -5.67 10.98 -8.65
CA ARG A 166 -4.23 11.10 -8.42
C ARG A 166 -3.72 12.35 -9.13
N ASP A 167 -3.08 13.19 -8.35
CA ASP A 167 -2.31 14.33 -8.82
C ASP A 167 -0.82 13.95 -8.75
N PRO A 168 -0.10 13.96 -9.89
CA PRO A 168 1.30 13.54 -9.96
C PRO A 168 2.23 14.49 -9.22
#